data_09eb7c863b9e0544f9836e86dcfdc5be
#
_entry.id   09eb7c863b9e0544f9836e86dcfdc5be
#
_cell.length_a   1.000
_cell.length_b   1.000
_cell.length_c   1.000
_cell.angle_alpha   90.00
_cell.angle_beta   90.00
_cell.angle_gamma   90.00
#
_symmetry.space_group_name_H-M   'P 1'
#
loop_
_entity.id
_entity.type
_entity.pdbx_description
1 polymer ?
#
loop_
_entity_poly.entity_id
_entity_poly.type
_entity_poly.pdbx_seq_one_letter_code
_entity_poly.pdbx_strand_id
1 'polypeptide(L)'
;MRQAPVIHLRGLDSSIGHALVERIFRTDAHLVVPRKNYRDILQRYATELEFGECELHAADQLDFASGHRLMLIGLGPFDEPSDGENGFEVDGLEIILTAPAHLGIEVDTEWVDSLVLVHDLLPRVKDSTWGSSLFNQWMTQLNAHELPSLKGETKHWWVSDIDVADAFVRMLMSDEAFPGQLKVSGRRAWSQAQTIEELSLLHARTMAGRTGQFSVEHLTAAPTPSIEVKSLIVSPSTPMSREENSQQRPDLSPLHDVLFRIDGDGWRPLVPIRTALMHALVDYVQ
;
A
#
# COMPACT_ATOMS: atom_id res chain seq x y z
N MET A 1 -2.16 29.63 -13.88
CA MET A 1 -2.85 28.59 -13.08
C MET A 1 -2.33 27.25 -13.58
N ARG A 2 -1.92 26.36 -12.71
CA ARG A 2 -1.54 25.00 -13.09
C ARG A 2 -2.82 24.27 -13.52
N GLN A 3 -2.77 23.53 -14.61
CA GLN A 3 -3.90 22.69 -15.01
C GLN A 3 -4.00 21.51 -14.03
N ALA A 4 -5.20 21.15 -13.60
CA ALA A 4 -5.42 20.00 -12.74
C ALA A 4 -4.94 18.72 -13.44
N PRO A 5 -4.18 17.83 -12.76
CA PRO A 5 -3.70 16.62 -13.38
C PRO A 5 -4.84 15.64 -13.67
N VAL A 6 -4.73 14.93 -14.78
CA VAL A 6 -5.68 13.87 -15.16
C VAL A 6 -5.07 12.52 -14.85
N ILE A 7 -5.73 11.76 -13.97
CA ILE A 7 -5.25 10.49 -13.44
C ILE A 7 -6.24 9.40 -13.79
N HIS A 8 -5.80 8.43 -14.58
CA HIS A 8 -6.57 7.22 -14.89
C HIS A 8 -6.15 6.10 -13.95
N LEU A 9 -7.10 5.47 -13.26
CA LEU A 9 -6.85 4.30 -12.41
C LEU A 9 -7.49 3.05 -12.99
N ARG A 10 -6.78 1.92 -12.90
CA ARG A 10 -7.28 0.58 -13.21
C ARG A 10 -6.91 -0.38 -12.08
N GLY A 11 -7.68 -1.46 -11.88
CA GLY A 11 -7.45 -2.42 -10.79
C GLY A 11 -7.91 -1.92 -9.42
N LEU A 12 -9.05 -1.24 -9.37
CA LEU A 12 -9.57 -0.55 -8.17
C LEU A 12 -10.11 -1.49 -7.09
N ASP A 13 -10.33 -2.77 -7.39
CA ASP A 13 -10.91 -3.75 -6.45
C ASP A 13 -9.90 -4.21 -5.37
N SER A 14 -8.76 -3.52 -5.27
CA SER A 14 -7.69 -3.78 -4.31
C SER A 14 -7.69 -2.78 -3.16
N SER A 15 -7.07 -3.14 -2.02
CA SER A 15 -6.89 -2.24 -0.87
C SER A 15 -6.17 -0.94 -1.26
N ILE A 16 -5.12 -1.03 -2.10
CA ILE A 16 -4.41 0.15 -2.61
C ILE A 16 -5.31 0.98 -3.51
N GLY A 17 -6.12 0.35 -4.38
CA GLY A 17 -7.06 1.05 -5.24
C GLY A 17 -8.07 1.89 -4.45
N HIS A 18 -8.65 1.31 -3.41
CA HIS A 18 -9.55 2.03 -2.51
C HIS A 18 -8.84 3.19 -1.78
N ALA A 19 -7.64 2.95 -1.26
CA ALA A 19 -6.86 3.97 -0.56
C ALA A 19 -6.47 5.14 -1.48
N LEU A 20 -6.14 4.85 -2.74
CA LEU A 20 -5.81 5.87 -3.74
C LEU A 20 -7.02 6.74 -4.07
N VAL A 21 -8.18 6.15 -4.37
CA VAL A 21 -9.41 6.88 -4.64
C VAL A 21 -9.75 7.81 -3.48
N GLU A 22 -9.72 7.30 -2.25
CA GLU A 22 -9.99 8.09 -1.03
C GLU A 22 -9.05 9.30 -0.89
N ARG A 23 -7.79 9.15 -1.28
CA ARG A 23 -6.80 10.22 -1.19
C ARG A 23 -6.89 11.21 -2.33
N ILE A 24 -7.13 10.75 -3.57
CA ILE A 24 -7.25 11.61 -4.75
C ILE A 24 -8.46 12.54 -4.61
N PHE A 25 -9.56 12.11 -3.99
CA PHE A 25 -10.73 12.98 -3.75
C PHE A 25 -10.46 14.20 -2.85
N ARG A 26 -9.30 14.25 -2.20
CA ARG A 26 -8.86 15.41 -1.40
C ARG A 26 -7.95 16.36 -2.19
N THR A 27 -7.87 16.18 -3.50
CA THR A 27 -7.06 16.98 -4.42
C THR A 27 -7.95 17.66 -5.46
N ASP A 28 -7.35 18.46 -6.33
CA ASP A 28 -8.00 19.09 -7.48
C ASP A 28 -7.87 18.27 -8.78
N ALA A 29 -7.55 16.98 -8.70
CA ALA A 29 -7.34 16.13 -9.87
C ALA A 29 -8.64 15.80 -10.62
N HIS A 30 -8.51 15.50 -11.92
CA HIS A 30 -9.53 14.79 -12.69
C HIS A 30 -9.26 13.28 -12.58
N LEU A 31 -10.08 12.57 -11.84
CA LEU A 31 -9.96 11.12 -11.63
C LEU A 31 -10.80 10.36 -12.63
N VAL A 32 -10.17 9.51 -13.45
CA VAL A 32 -10.84 8.67 -14.45
C VAL A 32 -10.80 7.22 -14.02
N VAL A 33 -11.96 6.59 -13.88
CA VAL A 33 -12.11 5.20 -13.40
C VAL A 33 -12.88 4.34 -14.39
N PRO A 34 -12.71 2.99 -14.37
CA PRO A 34 -13.51 2.10 -15.20
C PRO A 34 -15.01 2.33 -14.99
N ARG A 35 -15.79 2.26 -16.06
CA ARG A 35 -17.23 2.46 -16.02
C ARG A 35 -17.95 1.55 -15.01
N LYS A 36 -17.46 0.32 -14.84
CA LYS A 36 -17.99 -0.63 -13.86
C LYS A 36 -17.87 -0.14 -12.41
N ASN A 37 -16.79 0.61 -12.08
CA ASN A 37 -16.52 1.11 -10.74
C ASN A 37 -17.12 2.51 -10.50
N TYR A 38 -17.46 3.24 -11.57
CA TYR A 38 -17.85 4.66 -11.50
C TYR A 38 -19.04 4.91 -10.58
N ARG A 39 -20.10 4.11 -10.71
CA ARG A 39 -21.33 4.31 -9.91
C ARG A 39 -21.12 4.04 -8.44
N ASP A 40 -20.39 2.98 -8.10
CA ASP A 40 -20.12 2.61 -6.71
C ASP A 40 -19.24 3.66 -6.03
N ILE A 41 -18.25 4.17 -6.75
CA ILE A 41 -17.37 5.24 -6.27
C ILE A 41 -18.16 6.53 -6.09
N LEU A 42 -18.96 6.94 -7.08
CA LEU A 42 -19.81 8.11 -7.00
C LEU A 42 -20.76 8.07 -5.79
N GLN A 43 -21.34 6.90 -5.53
CA GLN A 43 -22.24 6.72 -4.38
C GLN A 43 -21.49 6.72 -3.04
N ARG A 44 -20.34 6.05 -2.98
CA ARG A 44 -19.55 5.92 -1.75
C ARG A 44 -18.94 7.24 -1.30
N TYR A 45 -18.50 8.06 -2.24
CA TYR A 45 -17.78 9.32 -1.99
C TYR A 45 -18.57 10.55 -2.42
N ALA A 46 -19.91 10.46 -2.40
CA ALA A 46 -20.79 11.55 -2.81
C ALA A 46 -20.54 12.86 -2.03
N THR A 47 -20.26 12.75 -0.74
CA THR A 47 -19.96 13.90 0.12
C THR A 47 -18.63 14.54 -0.22
N GLU A 48 -17.59 13.73 -0.42
CA GLU A 48 -16.26 14.23 -0.81
C GLU A 48 -16.31 14.93 -2.17
N LEU A 49 -17.07 14.39 -3.11
CA LEU A 49 -17.26 14.99 -4.43
C LEU A 49 -18.11 16.27 -4.40
N GLU A 50 -19.07 16.37 -3.49
CA GLU A 50 -19.89 17.57 -3.35
C GLU A 50 -19.10 18.78 -2.78
N PHE A 51 -18.17 18.52 -1.87
CA PHE A 51 -17.41 19.56 -1.16
C PHE A 51 -15.93 19.65 -1.57
N GLY A 52 -15.43 18.70 -2.37
CA GLY A 52 -14.07 18.66 -2.88
C GLY A 52 -13.91 19.39 -4.22
N GLU A 53 -12.65 19.48 -4.68
CA GLU A 53 -12.31 20.06 -5.97
C GLU A 53 -12.00 18.96 -7.03
N CYS A 54 -11.98 17.69 -6.62
CA CYS A 54 -11.75 16.55 -7.51
C CYS A 54 -12.95 16.31 -8.42
N GLU A 55 -12.70 16.11 -9.69
CA GLU A 55 -13.73 15.72 -10.66
C GLU A 55 -13.62 14.22 -10.98
N LEU A 56 -14.73 13.49 -10.88
CA LEU A 56 -14.79 12.07 -11.20
C LEU A 56 -15.39 11.84 -12.59
N HIS A 57 -14.66 11.09 -13.43
CA HIS A 57 -15.06 10.73 -14.78
C HIS A 57 -15.07 9.21 -14.96
N ALA A 58 -16.01 8.71 -15.78
CA ALA A 58 -15.93 7.33 -16.28
C ALA A 58 -14.97 7.27 -17.46
N ALA A 59 -14.33 6.11 -17.68
CA ALA A 59 -13.33 5.93 -18.72
C ALA A 59 -13.82 6.20 -20.16
N ASP A 60 -15.12 6.10 -20.37
CA ASP A 60 -15.76 6.44 -21.66
C ASP A 60 -16.13 7.94 -21.80
N GLN A 61 -15.83 8.75 -20.81
CA GLN A 61 -16.10 10.19 -20.80
C GLN A 61 -14.86 11.04 -21.04
N LEU A 62 -13.69 10.49 -20.79
CA LEU A 62 -12.42 11.19 -20.90
C LEU A 62 -11.32 10.26 -21.44
N ASP A 63 -10.92 10.49 -22.68
CA ASP A 63 -9.90 9.70 -23.36
C ASP A 63 -8.49 9.95 -22.81
N PHE A 64 -7.56 9.03 -23.10
CA PHE A 64 -6.14 9.24 -22.84
C PHE A 64 -5.59 10.37 -23.69
N ALA A 65 -4.71 11.18 -23.11
CA ALA A 65 -4.04 12.25 -23.82
C ALA A 65 -2.61 12.45 -23.27
N SER A 66 -1.81 13.19 -24.01
CA SER A 66 -0.47 13.61 -23.58
C SER A 66 -0.54 14.36 -22.25
N GLY A 67 0.34 14.03 -21.33
CA GLY A 67 0.38 14.58 -19.96
C GLY A 67 -0.59 13.95 -18.98
N HIS A 68 -1.45 13.01 -19.42
CA HIS A 68 -2.22 12.18 -18.50
C HIS A 68 -1.34 11.10 -17.87
N ARG A 69 -1.78 10.56 -16.73
CA ARG A 69 -1.14 9.45 -16.02
C ARG A 69 -2.09 8.29 -15.90
N LEU A 70 -1.62 7.10 -16.25
CA LEU A 70 -2.35 5.84 -16.09
C LEU A 70 -1.66 4.98 -15.03
N MET A 71 -2.34 4.74 -13.92
CA MET A 71 -1.86 3.82 -12.89
C MET A 71 -2.63 2.50 -12.94
N LEU A 72 -1.90 1.44 -13.21
CA LEU A 72 -2.36 0.06 -13.21
C LEU A 72 -2.04 -0.59 -11.87
N ILE A 73 -3.06 -1.10 -11.15
CA ILE A 73 -2.94 -1.61 -9.78
C ILE A 73 -3.15 -3.12 -9.78
N GLY A 74 -2.10 -3.88 -9.48
CA GLY A 74 -2.13 -5.34 -9.44
C GLY A 74 -1.73 -6.00 -10.76
N LEU A 75 -2.26 -7.20 -11.02
CA LEU A 75 -1.84 -8.04 -12.14
C LEU A 75 -2.80 -8.03 -13.33
N GLY A 76 -3.92 -7.29 -13.24
CA GLY A 76 -4.95 -7.34 -14.27
C GLY A 76 -5.87 -8.58 -14.20
N PRO A 77 -6.72 -8.81 -15.20
CA PRO A 77 -6.79 -8.05 -16.46
C PRO A 77 -7.23 -6.60 -16.21
N PHE A 78 -6.57 -5.68 -16.89
CA PHE A 78 -6.99 -4.29 -16.89
C PHE A 78 -7.98 -4.11 -18.05
N ASP A 79 -9.16 -3.55 -17.76
CA ASP A 79 -10.14 -3.26 -18.79
C ASP A 79 -9.54 -2.20 -19.73
N GLU A 80 -9.28 -2.59 -20.97
CA GLU A 80 -8.94 -1.66 -22.03
C GLU A 80 -10.15 -0.76 -22.35
N PRO A 81 -9.93 0.49 -22.79
CA PRO A 81 -11.01 1.28 -23.33
C PRO A 81 -11.60 0.53 -24.53
N SER A 82 -12.88 0.17 -24.41
CA SER A 82 -13.57 -0.75 -25.34
C SER A 82 -13.76 -0.21 -26.76
N ASP A 83 -13.41 1.04 -27.03
CA ASP A 83 -13.76 1.73 -28.29
C ASP A 83 -12.62 2.57 -28.91
N GLY A 84 -11.39 2.44 -28.45
CA GLY A 84 -10.25 3.17 -29.02
C GLY A 84 -9.33 2.27 -29.85
N GLU A 85 -9.14 2.59 -31.11
CA GLU A 85 -8.19 1.88 -32.00
C GLU A 85 -6.73 1.98 -31.52
N ASN A 86 -6.44 2.80 -30.49
CA ASN A 86 -5.08 3.08 -30.04
C ASN A 86 -4.71 2.50 -28.66
N GLY A 87 -5.63 1.84 -27.93
CA GLY A 87 -5.32 1.24 -26.64
C GLY A 87 -4.59 2.18 -25.67
N PHE A 88 -3.50 1.71 -25.05
CA PHE A 88 -2.62 2.55 -24.22
C PHE A 88 -1.50 3.27 -25.01
N GLU A 89 -1.45 3.15 -26.33
CA GLU A 89 -0.43 3.76 -27.18
C GLU A 89 -0.75 5.24 -27.48
N VAL A 90 -0.69 6.08 -26.46
CA VAL A 90 -0.86 7.52 -26.58
C VAL A 90 0.47 8.21 -26.25
N ASP A 91 1.00 8.97 -27.20
CA ASP A 91 2.25 9.70 -27.00
C ASP A 91 2.15 10.69 -25.83
N GLY A 92 3.09 10.58 -24.89
CA GLY A 92 3.12 11.40 -23.68
C GLY A 92 2.14 10.99 -22.57
N LEU A 93 1.50 9.83 -22.66
CA LEU A 93 0.83 9.17 -21.53
C LEU A 93 1.88 8.48 -20.65
N GLU A 94 1.92 8.79 -19.35
CA GLU A 94 2.81 8.11 -18.41
C GLU A 94 2.10 6.89 -17.80
N ILE A 95 2.61 5.68 -18.06
CA ILE A 95 2.03 4.40 -17.59
C ILE A 95 2.82 3.86 -16.42
N ILE A 96 2.15 3.72 -15.27
CA ILE A 96 2.72 3.26 -14.01
C ILE A 96 2.05 1.95 -13.61
N LEU A 97 2.83 0.87 -13.49
CA LEU A 97 2.35 -0.39 -12.95
C LEU A 97 2.77 -0.52 -11.49
N THR A 98 1.81 -0.73 -10.59
CA THR A 98 2.11 -1.06 -9.19
C THR A 98 1.66 -2.47 -8.86
N ALA A 99 2.54 -3.23 -8.19
CA ALA A 99 2.32 -4.63 -7.93
C ALA A 99 2.95 -5.10 -6.60
N PRO A 100 2.44 -6.19 -6.00
CA PRO A 100 3.05 -6.79 -4.81
C PRO A 100 4.42 -7.38 -5.14
N ALA A 101 5.44 -6.99 -4.38
CA ALA A 101 6.82 -7.44 -4.63
C ALA A 101 7.02 -8.95 -4.48
N HIS A 102 6.23 -9.61 -3.62
CA HIS A 102 6.35 -11.05 -3.36
C HIS A 102 5.94 -11.94 -4.55
N LEU A 103 5.28 -11.37 -5.57
CA LEU A 103 4.90 -12.11 -6.77
C LEU A 103 6.02 -12.26 -7.79
N GLY A 104 7.16 -11.57 -7.57
CA GLY A 104 8.34 -11.70 -8.44
C GLY A 104 8.05 -11.31 -9.89
N ILE A 105 7.30 -10.23 -10.11
CA ILE A 105 6.85 -9.83 -11.44
C ILE A 105 8.04 -9.34 -12.25
N GLU A 106 8.30 -10.01 -13.37
CA GLU A 106 9.10 -9.48 -14.45
C GLU A 106 8.15 -8.80 -15.45
N VAL A 107 8.25 -7.49 -15.56
CA VAL A 107 7.44 -6.71 -16.50
C VAL A 107 8.23 -6.53 -17.77
N ASP A 108 7.59 -6.82 -18.89
CA ASP A 108 8.05 -6.32 -20.18
C ASP A 108 7.91 -4.79 -20.16
N THR A 109 9.04 -4.11 -20.04
CA THR A 109 9.10 -2.66 -19.83
C THR A 109 8.88 -1.85 -21.11
N GLU A 110 8.59 -2.50 -22.25
CA GLU A 110 8.38 -1.77 -23.50
C GLU A 110 7.13 -0.89 -23.47
N TRP A 111 6.14 -1.22 -22.63
CA TRP A 111 4.88 -0.48 -22.56
C TRP A 111 4.58 0.17 -21.19
N VAL A 112 5.47 0.00 -20.21
CA VAL A 112 5.33 0.58 -18.85
C VAL A 112 6.52 1.50 -18.56
N ASP A 113 6.24 2.77 -18.29
CA ASP A 113 7.28 3.74 -17.95
C ASP A 113 7.87 3.51 -16.56
N SER A 114 7.03 3.04 -15.61
CA SER A 114 7.44 2.84 -14.23
C SER A 114 6.82 1.60 -13.61
N LEU A 115 7.67 0.79 -12.95
CA LEU A 115 7.27 -0.34 -12.12
C LEU A 115 7.44 0.00 -10.64
N VAL A 116 6.35 -0.04 -9.87
CA VAL A 116 6.36 0.19 -8.43
C VAL A 116 6.07 -1.11 -7.68
N LEU A 117 7.06 -1.64 -6.96
CA LEU A 117 6.95 -2.85 -6.18
C LEU A 117 6.67 -2.53 -4.70
N VAL A 118 5.51 -2.96 -4.21
CA VAL A 118 5.10 -2.76 -2.82
C VAL A 118 5.43 -4.01 -2.01
N HIS A 119 6.26 -3.84 -0.98
CA HIS A 119 6.68 -4.89 -0.06
C HIS A 119 5.87 -4.83 1.23
N ASP A 120 5.58 -5.99 1.82
CA ASP A 120 5.02 -6.14 3.16
C ASP A 120 3.79 -5.24 3.44
N LEU A 121 2.86 -5.17 2.49
CA LEU A 121 1.64 -4.38 2.64
C LEU A 121 0.74 -4.96 3.73
N LEU A 122 0.20 -4.08 4.57
CA LEU A 122 -0.91 -4.34 5.48
C LEU A 122 -2.18 -3.70 4.87
N PRO A 123 -2.99 -4.48 4.15
CA PRO A 123 -4.20 -3.98 3.52
C PRO A 123 -5.32 -3.79 4.55
N ARG A 124 -6.11 -2.73 4.43
CA ARG A 124 -7.31 -2.49 5.25
C ARG A 124 -8.47 -3.42 4.90
N VAL A 125 -8.50 -3.85 3.65
CA VAL A 125 -9.49 -4.81 3.14
C VAL A 125 -8.78 -6.14 2.90
N LYS A 126 -9.42 -7.25 3.26
CA LYS A 126 -8.87 -8.58 3.03
C LYS A 126 -8.62 -8.78 1.55
N ASP A 127 -7.36 -8.82 1.19
CA ASP A 127 -6.89 -8.94 -0.19
C ASP A 127 -5.82 -10.03 -0.27
N SER A 128 -6.16 -11.13 -0.94
CA SER A 128 -5.26 -12.27 -1.07
C SER A 128 -4.08 -12.01 -2.00
N THR A 129 -4.20 -11.04 -2.90
CA THR A 129 -3.14 -10.68 -3.85
C THR A 129 -2.10 -9.75 -3.20
N TRP A 130 -2.57 -8.76 -2.45
CA TRP A 130 -1.72 -7.74 -1.84
C TRP A 130 -1.26 -8.10 -0.43
N GLY A 131 -2.08 -8.85 0.30
CA GLY A 131 -1.76 -9.27 1.66
C GLY A 131 -0.73 -10.39 1.71
N SER A 132 0.12 -10.36 2.73
CA SER A 132 1.06 -11.45 2.99
C SER A 132 0.32 -12.75 3.31
N SER A 133 0.68 -13.84 2.61
CA SER A 133 0.15 -15.20 2.91
C SER A 133 0.43 -15.60 4.36
N LEU A 134 1.55 -15.16 4.92
CA LEU A 134 1.94 -15.38 6.30
C LEU A 134 0.99 -14.66 7.28
N PHE A 135 0.63 -13.42 6.98
CA PHE A 135 -0.33 -12.66 7.78
C PHE A 135 -1.71 -13.34 7.76
N ASN A 136 -2.17 -13.78 6.60
CA ASN A 136 -3.42 -14.53 6.47
C ASN A 136 -3.41 -15.84 7.29
N GLN A 137 -2.28 -16.55 7.31
CA GLN A 137 -2.09 -17.75 8.11
C GLN A 137 -2.17 -17.44 9.62
N TRP A 138 -1.48 -16.39 10.08
CA TRP A 138 -1.54 -15.98 11.49
C TRP A 138 -2.96 -15.62 11.92
N MET A 139 -3.70 -14.90 11.07
CA MET A 139 -5.09 -14.56 11.34
C MET A 139 -5.99 -15.79 11.43
N THR A 140 -5.79 -16.77 10.55
CA THR A 140 -6.52 -18.04 10.61
C THR A 140 -6.25 -18.79 11.92
N GLN A 141 -4.99 -18.85 12.35
CA GLN A 141 -4.60 -19.48 13.63
C GLN A 141 -5.19 -18.75 14.83
N LEU A 142 -5.11 -17.41 14.88
CA LEU A 142 -5.69 -16.62 15.96
C LEU A 142 -7.21 -16.80 16.09
N ASN A 143 -7.92 -16.83 14.95
CA ASN A 143 -9.37 -17.08 14.94
C ASN A 143 -9.72 -18.51 15.38
N ALA A 144 -8.82 -19.48 15.18
CA ALA A 144 -8.95 -20.83 15.70
C ALA A 144 -8.49 -20.99 17.17
N HIS A 145 -8.15 -19.88 17.85
CA HIS A 145 -7.55 -19.86 19.20
C HIS A 145 -6.22 -20.62 19.29
N GLU A 146 -5.48 -20.69 18.20
CA GLU A 146 -4.16 -21.27 18.13
C GLU A 146 -3.09 -20.19 18.18
N LEU A 147 -1.92 -20.51 18.74
CA LEU A 147 -0.78 -19.59 18.69
C LEU A 147 -0.19 -19.57 17.28
N PRO A 148 0.01 -18.38 16.70
CA PRO A 148 0.66 -18.24 15.40
C PRO A 148 2.04 -18.86 15.37
N SER A 149 2.32 -19.64 14.34
CA SER A 149 3.59 -20.34 14.18
C SER A 149 4.66 -19.43 13.58
N LEU A 150 5.85 -19.43 14.18
CA LEU A 150 7.03 -18.76 13.62
C LEU A 150 7.62 -19.61 12.48
N LYS A 151 7.88 -18.99 11.36
CA LYS A 151 8.58 -19.59 10.21
C LYS A 151 9.94 -18.93 10.00
N GLY A 152 10.93 -19.34 10.78
CA GLY A 152 12.29 -18.80 10.69
C GLY A 152 12.43 -17.39 11.29
N GLU A 153 13.60 -16.78 11.07
CA GLU A 153 13.94 -15.43 11.56
C GLU A 153 13.69 -14.34 10.50
N THR A 154 12.59 -14.45 9.75
CA THR A 154 12.28 -13.48 8.71
C THR A 154 11.90 -12.12 9.29
N LYS A 155 12.41 -11.06 8.64
CA LYS A 155 12.07 -9.67 8.96
C LYS A 155 11.11 -9.13 7.91
N HIS A 156 10.19 -8.30 8.34
CA HIS A 156 9.22 -7.61 7.50
C HIS A 156 9.33 -6.10 7.68
N TRP A 157 9.10 -5.37 6.62
CA TRP A 157 9.05 -3.91 6.61
C TRP A 157 7.61 -3.46 6.32
N TRP A 158 6.73 -3.75 7.25
CA TRP A 158 5.31 -3.50 7.13
C TRP A 158 4.98 -2.04 6.77
N VAL A 159 4.09 -1.86 5.82
CA VAL A 159 3.60 -0.55 5.39
C VAL A 159 2.07 -0.59 5.26
N SER A 160 1.41 0.49 5.67
CA SER A 160 -0.03 0.66 5.48
C SER A 160 -0.36 1.02 4.03
N ASP A 161 -1.49 0.56 3.51
CA ASP A 161 -2.04 1.00 2.23
C ASP A 161 -2.31 2.51 2.19
N ILE A 162 -2.61 3.12 3.34
CA ILE A 162 -2.78 4.58 3.49
C ILE A 162 -1.47 5.31 3.19
N ASP A 163 -0.34 4.87 3.75
CA ASP A 163 0.96 5.48 3.50
C ASP A 163 1.40 5.30 2.04
N VAL A 164 1.14 4.11 1.47
CA VAL A 164 1.43 3.83 0.05
C VAL A 164 0.63 4.76 -0.86
N ALA A 165 -0.68 4.88 -0.61
CA ALA A 165 -1.56 5.76 -1.36
C ALA A 165 -1.17 7.24 -1.23
N ASP A 166 -0.75 7.68 -0.03
CA ASP A 166 -0.26 9.04 0.19
C ASP A 166 0.97 9.34 -0.67
N ALA A 167 1.95 8.44 -0.69
CA ALA A 167 3.13 8.60 -1.52
C ALA A 167 2.79 8.66 -3.02
N PHE A 168 1.90 7.78 -3.48
CA PHE A 168 1.48 7.74 -4.88
C PHE A 168 0.73 9.02 -5.28
N VAL A 169 -0.18 9.51 -4.44
CA VAL A 169 -0.91 10.75 -4.73
C VAL A 169 0.03 11.95 -4.79
N ARG A 170 1.00 12.06 -3.87
CA ARG A 170 2.02 13.12 -3.93
C ARG A 170 2.77 13.10 -5.27
N MET A 171 3.15 11.92 -5.75
CA MET A 171 3.82 11.76 -7.04
C MET A 171 2.88 12.06 -8.21
N LEU A 172 1.66 11.51 -8.21
CA LEU A 172 0.65 11.70 -9.27
C LEU A 172 0.22 13.17 -9.42
N MET A 173 0.24 13.93 -8.33
CA MET A 173 -0.10 15.35 -8.29
C MET A 173 1.08 16.27 -8.65
N SER A 174 2.29 15.74 -8.78
CA SER A 174 3.49 16.52 -9.11
C SER A 174 3.71 16.61 -10.62
N ASP A 175 4.68 17.42 -11.06
CA ASP A 175 5.16 17.43 -12.46
C ASP A 175 6.37 16.50 -12.64
N GLU A 176 6.83 15.86 -11.56
CA GLU A 176 7.96 14.92 -11.59
C GLU A 176 7.52 13.59 -12.23
N ALA A 177 8.31 13.09 -13.18
CA ALA A 177 8.11 11.75 -13.73
C ALA A 177 8.41 10.67 -12.65
N PHE A 178 7.70 9.55 -12.71
CA PHE A 178 8.02 8.40 -11.90
C PHE A 178 9.37 7.81 -12.34
N PRO A 179 10.27 7.45 -11.41
CA PRO A 179 11.45 6.65 -11.76
C PRO A 179 11.07 5.29 -12.35
N GLY A 180 11.85 4.78 -13.30
CA GLY A 180 11.54 3.53 -14.02
C GLY A 180 11.30 2.32 -13.10
N GLN A 181 11.95 2.27 -11.91
CA GLN A 181 11.64 1.28 -10.89
C GLN A 181 11.67 1.89 -9.50
N LEU A 182 10.62 1.62 -8.73
CA LEU A 182 10.47 2.03 -7.34
C LEU A 182 10.16 0.83 -6.43
N LYS A 183 10.64 0.91 -5.19
CA LYS A 183 10.25 -0.01 -4.12
C LYS A 183 9.61 0.78 -2.99
N VAL A 184 8.49 0.28 -2.48
CA VAL A 184 7.75 0.88 -1.36
C VAL A 184 7.68 -0.12 -0.22
N SER A 185 8.06 0.28 0.97
CA SER A 185 7.92 -0.52 2.20
C SER A 185 8.00 0.37 3.43
N GLY A 186 7.69 -0.19 4.59
CA GLY A 186 7.99 0.47 5.86
C GLY A 186 9.49 0.70 6.07
N ARG A 187 9.82 1.64 6.95
CA ARG A 187 11.23 1.98 7.24
C ARG A 187 11.85 1.14 8.35
N ARG A 188 11.03 0.57 9.23
CA ARG A 188 11.45 -0.22 10.38
C ARG A 188 11.30 -1.71 10.09
N ALA A 189 12.34 -2.48 10.39
CA ALA A 189 12.27 -3.94 10.37
C ALA A 189 11.49 -4.46 11.59
N TRP A 190 10.62 -5.42 11.37
CA TRP A 190 9.87 -6.15 12.38
C TRP A 190 10.17 -7.64 12.27
N SER A 191 10.51 -8.29 13.38
CA SER A 191 10.58 -9.76 13.38
C SER A 191 9.17 -10.35 13.35
N GLN A 192 9.05 -11.60 12.93
CA GLN A 192 7.78 -12.32 13.03
C GLN A 192 7.27 -12.35 14.47
N ALA A 193 8.14 -12.59 15.44
CA ALA A 193 7.77 -12.64 16.85
C ALA A 193 7.16 -11.31 17.33
N GLN A 194 7.82 -10.18 17.03
CA GLN A 194 7.29 -8.86 17.38
C GLN A 194 5.94 -8.58 16.72
N THR A 195 5.78 -8.97 15.46
CA THR A 195 4.53 -8.77 14.72
C THR A 195 3.40 -9.63 15.32
N ILE A 196 3.68 -10.90 15.63
CA ILE A 196 2.71 -11.83 16.23
C ILE A 196 2.29 -11.36 17.62
N GLU A 197 3.23 -10.89 18.44
CA GLU A 197 2.94 -10.36 19.78
C GLU A 197 1.93 -9.20 19.71
N GLU A 198 2.21 -8.19 18.87
CA GLU A 198 1.28 -7.07 18.69
C GLU A 198 -0.05 -7.50 18.08
N LEU A 199 -0.03 -8.36 17.07
CA LEU A 199 -1.22 -8.86 16.40
C LEU A 199 -2.11 -9.66 17.36
N SER A 200 -1.53 -10.56 18.17
CA SER A 200 -2.26 -11.36 19.15
C SER A 200 -2.92 -10.49 20.22
N LEU A 201 -2.20 -9.47 20.70
CA LEU A 201 -2.75 -8.52 21.67
C LEU A 201 -3.92 -7.71 21.07
N LEU A 202 -3.78 -7.22 19.86
CA LEU A 202 -4.84 -6.47 19.18
C LEU A 202 -6.05 -7.35 18.89
N HIS A 203 -5.83 -8.59 18.42
CA HIS A 203 -6.88 -9.56 18.18
C HIS A 203 -7.65 -9.87 19.48
N ALA A 204 -6.96 -10.20 20.58
CA ALA A 204 -7.59 -10.48 21.87
C ALA A 204 -8.44 -9.30 22.37
N ARG A 205 -7.94 -8.06 22.24
CA ARG A 205 -8.69 -6.84 22.61
C ARG A 205 -9.91 -6.62 21.73
N THR A 206 -9.79 -6.84 20.42
CA THR A 206 -10.90 -6.71 19.48
C THR A 206 -11.99 -7.74 19.81
N MET A 207 -11.60 -8.98 20.08
CA MET A 207 -12.55 -10.03 20.51
C MET A 207 -13.20 -9.71 21.85
N ALA A 208 -12.45 -9.20 22.83
CA ALA A 208 -13.00 -8.75 24.11
C ALA A 208 -14.00 -7.62 23.92
N GLY A 209 -13.71 -6.65 23.04
CA GLY A 209 -14.63 -5.57 22.69
C GLY A 209 -15.93 -6.05 22.06
N ARG A 210 -15.87 -7.07 21.19
CA ARG A 210 -17.05 -7.67 20.54
C ARG A 210 -17.91 -8.49 21.49
N THR A 211 -17.27 -9.29 22.35
CA THR A 211 -17.98 -10.18 23.27
C THR A 211 -18.41 -9.48 24.56
N GLY A 212 -17.90 -8.29 24.84
CA GLY A 212 -18.07 -7.58 26.10
C GLY A 212 -17.34 -8.25 27.28
N GLN A 213 -16.49 -9.25 27.01
CA GLN A 213 -15.74 -10.00 28.02
C GLN A 213 -14.30 -9.48 28.10
N PHE A 214 -14.06 -8.61 29.09
CA PHE A 214 -12.73 -8.06 29.34
C PHE A 214 -12.07 -8.77 30.52
N SER A 215 -10.79 -9.12 30.38
CA SER A 215 -9.92 -9.50 31.49
C SER A 215 -9.03 -8.31 31.90
N VAL A 216 -8.45 -8.39 33.09
CA VAL A 216 -7.49 -7.40 33.59
C VAL A 216 -6.29 -7.28 32.64
N GLU A 217 -5.86 -8.37 32.04
CA GLU A 217 -4.74 -8.40 31.07
C GLU A 217 -5.04 -7.58 29.82
N HIS A 218 -6.29 -7.58 29.31
CA HIS A 218 -6.71 -6.77 28.18
C HIS A 218 -6.63 -5.26 28.48
N LEU A 219 -6.82 -4.86 29.73
CA LEU A 219 -6.85 -3.46 30.16
C LEU A 219 -5.47 -2.94 30.56
N THR A 220 -4.62 -3.79 31.10
CA THR A 220 -3.31 -3.42 31.67
C THR A 220 -2.13 -3.63 30.71
N ALA A 221 -2.32 -4.34 29.59
CA ALA A 221 -1.26 -4.51 28.60
C ALA A 221 -0.77 -3.16 28.12
N ALA A 222 0.53 -2.94 28.17
CA ALA A 222 1.17 -1.68 27.80
C ALA A 222 0.76 -1.24 26.38
N PRO A 223 0.41 0.02 26.17
CA PRO A 223 0.03 0.53 24.85
C PRO A 223 1.19 0.65 23.86
N THR A 224 2.41 0.50 24.33
CA THR A 224 3.65 0.60 23.54
C THR A 224 4.44 -0.68 23.63
N PRO A 225 5.01 -1.16 22.51
CA PRO A 225 5.96 -2.26 22.57
C PRO A 225 7.12 -1.88 23.49
N SER A 226 7.59 -2.82 24.31
CA SER A 226 8.77 -2.62 25.12
C SER A 226 9.93 -2.22 24.21
N ILE A 227 10.50 -1.05 24.46
CA ILE A 227 11.71 -0.64 23.75
C ILE A 227 12.84 -1.49 24.35
N GLU A 228 13.23 -2.55 23.69
CA GLU A 228 14.49 -3.20 23.97
C GLU A 228 15.61 -2.17 23.73
N VAL A 229 16.19 -1.68 24.81
CA VAL A 229 17.44 -0.93 24.73
C VAL A 229 18.51 -1.95 24.39
N LYS A 230 18.75 -2.17 23.09
CA LYS A 230 19.91 -2.96 22.66
C LYS A 230 21.15 -2.14 22.97
N SER A 231 21.95 -2.63 23.92
CA SER A 231 23.29 -2.10 24.13
C SER A 231 24.07 -2.24 22.81
N LEU A 232 24.66 -1.16 22.33
CA LEU A 232 25.51 -1.16 21.16
C LEU A 232 26.81 -1.88 21.54
N ILE A 233 26.89 -3.18 21.25
CA ILE A 233 28.14 -3.94 21.38
C ILE A 233 28.86 -3.77 20.05
N VAL A 234 29.93 -3.01 20.05
CA VAL A 234 30.87 -2.94 18.92
C VAL A 234 31.70 -4.23 18.96
N SER A 235 31.25 -5.23 18.23
CA SER A 235 32.06 -6.42 17.96
C SER A 235 32.88 -6.18 16.69
N PRO A 236 34.17 -6.64 16.64
CA PRO A 236 34.92 -6.61 15.40
C PRO A 236 34.14 -7.44 14.35
N SER A 237 33.85 -6.83 13.22
CA SER A 237 33.12 -7.47 12.14
C SER A 237 33.93 -8.63 11.58
N THR A 238 33.46 -9.84 11.84
CA THR A 238 33.85 -10.99 10.99
C THR A 238 33.19 -10.74 9.62
N PRO A 239 33.93 -10.85 8.51
CA PRO A 239 33.34 -10.69 7.20
C PRO A 239 32.22 -11.73 7.03
N MET A 240 30.97 -11.27 7.05
CA MET A 240 29.82 -12.12 6.80
C MET A 240 29.89 -12.63 5.36
N SER A 241 29.86 -13.94 5.21
CA SER A 241 29.68 -14.55 3.89
C SER A 241 28.39 -14.06 3.26
N ARG A 242 28.45 -13.72 1.99
CA ARG A 242 27.39 -13.07 1.20
C ARG A 242 26.11 -13.93 1.04
N GLU A 243 26.09 -15.16 1.56
CA GLU A 243 25.01 -16.13 1.36
C GLU A 243 23.90 -16.11 2.43
N GLU A 244 24.09 -15.39 3.56
CA GLU A 244 23.08 -15.33 4.64
C GLU A 244 22.12 -14.14 4.56
N ASN A 245 22.19 -13.30 3.52
CA ASN A 245 21.38 -12.10 3.39
C ASN A 245 20.10 -12.29 2.54
N SER A 246 19.30 -13.32 2.80
CA SER A 246 18.01 -13.49 2.11
C SER A 246 16.95 -12.47 2.50
N GLN A 247 17.26 -11.50 3.37
CA GLN A 247 16.33 -10.47 3.82
C GLN A 247 17.00 -9.10 3.96
N GLN A 248 17.46 -8.60 2.84
CA GLN A 248 17.93 -7.24 2.77
C GLN A 248 16.72 -6.29 2.67
N ARG A 249 16.75 -5.18 3.44
CA ARG A 249 15.76 -4.12 3.33
C ARG A 249 15.66 -3.66 1.88
N PRO A 250 14.43 -3.46 1.35
CA PRO A 250 14.26 -2.86 0.03
C PRO A 250 14.97 -1.50 -0.06
N ASP A 251 15.61 -1.21 -1.19
CA ASP A 251 16.16 0.11 -1.43
C ASP A 251 15.03 1.11 -1.64
N LEU A 252 14.90 2.04 -0.70
CA LEU A 252 13.87 3.09 -0.70
C LEU A 252 14.44 4.44 -1.14
N SER A 253 15.72 4.50 -1.54
CA SER A 253 16.36 5.75 -1.93
C SER A 253 15.66 6.40 -3.12
N PRO A 254 15.32 5.70 -4.23
CA PRO A 254 14.64 6.31 -5.35
C PRO A 254 13.28 6.91 -4.98
N LEU A 255 12.50 6.23 -4.13
CA LEU A 255 11.23 6.75 -3.63
C LEU A 255 11.43 7.97 -2.73
N HIS A 256 12.41 7.91 -1.83
CA HIS A 256 12.71 9.03 -0.94
C HIS A 256 13.12 10.26 -1.71
N ASP A 257 14.01 10.10 -2.70
CA ASP A 257 14.58 11.19 -3.48
C ASP A 257 13.53 11.89 -4.35
N VAL A 258 12.64 11.13 -4.99
CA VAL A 258 11.56 11.74 -5.80
C VAL A 258 10.58 12.50 -4.90
N LEU A 259 10.15 11.93 -3.79
CA LEU A 259 9.25 12.60 -2.86
C LEU A 259 9.91 13.82 -2.22
N PHE A 260 11.21 13.75 -1.93
CA PHE A 260 11.96 14.90 -1.40
C PHE A 260 12.05 16.05 -2.40
N ARG A 261 12.19 15.76 -3.70
CA ARG A 261 12.14 16.81 -4.75
C ARG A 261 10.76 17.44 -4.87
N ILE A 262 9.70 16.66 -4.65
CA ILE A 262 8.31 17.14 -4.77
C ILE A 262 7.96 18.14 -3.66
N ASP A 263 8.26 17.82 -2.40
CA ASP A 263 7.77 18.61 -1.26
C ASP A 263 8.77 18.77 -0.10
N GLY A 264 9.97 18.20 -0.21
CA GLY A 264 11.02 18.31 0.81
C GLY A 264 10.90 17.30 1.96
N ASP A 265 9.83 16.49 2.06
CA ASP A 265 9.64 15.55 3.17
C ASP A 265 10.23 14.16 2.89
N GLY A 266 10.32 13.76 1.61
CA GLY A 266 10.79 12.44 1.20
C GLY A 266 9.82 11.31 1.61
N TRP A 267 10.30 10.06 1.59
CA TRP A 267 9.52 8.90 2.03
C TRP A 267 9.48 8.80 3.55
N ARG A 268 8.31 9.02 4.11
CA ARG A 268 8.07 9.00 5.55
C ARG A 268 6.67 8.44 5.85
N PRO A 269 6.53 7.09 5.98
CA PRO A 269 5.26 6.50 6.38
C PRO A 269 4.88 6.99 7.78
N LEU A 270 3.65 7.48 7.92
CA LEU A 270 3.15 8.14 9.13
C LEU A 270 2.21 7.24 9.95
N VAL A 271 1.62 6.22 9.32
CA VAL A 271 0.72 5.31 10.02
C VAL A 271 1.52 4.39 10.94
N PRO A 272 1.31 4.46 12.27
CA PRO A 272 1.97 3.53 13.20
C PRO A 272 1.59 2.09 12.85
N ILE A 273 2.55 1.17 12.95
CA ILE A 273 2.31 -0.26 12.65
C ILE A 273 1.11 -0.83 13.41
N ARG A 274 0.95 -0.45 14.66
CA ARG A 274 -0.19 -0.89 15.49
C ARG A 274 -1.52 -0.46 14.90
N THR A 275 -1.61 0.76 14.39
CA THR A 275 -2.80 1.28 13.70
C THR A 275 -3.02 0.53 12.39
N ALA A 276 -1.96 0.28 11.61
CA ALA A 276 -2.04 -0.50 10.38
C ALA A 276 -2.51 -1.94 10.64
N LEU A 277 -1.99 -2.60 11.68
CA LEU A 277 -2.44 -3.92 12.11
C LEU A 277 -3.91 -3.92 12.57
N MET A 278 -4.34 -2.89 13.31
CA MET A 278 -5.76 -2.74 13.71
C MET A 278 -6.67 -2.63 12.49
N HIS A 279 -6.30 -1.82 11.49
CA HIS A 279 -7.08 -1.69 10.26
C HIS A 279 -7.16 -3.02 9.51
N ALA A 280 -6.02 -3.71 9.39
CA ALA A 280 -5.98 -5.02 8.73
C ALA A 280 -6.80 -6.10 9.46
N LEU A 281 -6.97 -6.00 10.79
CA LEU A 281 -7.75 -6.94 11.59
C LEU A 281 -9.25 -6.87 11.34
N VAL A 282 -9.78 -5.72 10.96
CA VAL A 282 -11.25 -5.48 10.92
C VAL A 282 -11.97 -6.52 10.08
N ASP A 283 -11.46 -6.85 8.91
CA ASP A 283 -12.09 -7.80 7.99
C ASP A 283 -11.88 -9.29 8.37
N TYR A 284 -10.95 -9.58 9.27
CA TYR A 284 -10.68 -10.95 9.72
C TYR A 284 -11.45 -11.34 10.98
N VAL A 285 -11.98 -10.37 11.69
CA VAL A 285 -12.65 -10.56 12.99
C VAL A 285 -14.17 -10.41 12.87
N GLN A 286 -14.72 -10.46 11.66
CA GLN A 286 -16.17 -10.38 11.42
C GLN A 286 -16.96 -11.57 11.93
#